data_8b7b6c87b558f264738996cbe0e110b2
#
_entry.id   8b7b6c87b558f264738996cbe0e110b2
#
_cell.length_a   1.000
_cell.length_b   1.000
_cell.length_c   1.000
_cell.angle_alpha   90.00
_cell.angle_beta   90.00
_cell.angle_gamma   90.00
#
_symmetry.space_group_name_H-M   'P 1'
#
loop_
_entity.id
_entity.type
_entity.pdbx_description
1 polymer ?
#
loop_
_entity_poly.entity_id
_entity_poly.type
_entity_poly.pdbx_seq_one_letter_code
_entity_poly.pdbx_strand_id
1 'polypeptide(L)'
;NTSPNVSYGTQGWFWLKDNIATTDNSPNSNTFTVSSGTLTKTESNPSNIFATLNPLASLPNTGVSTFTNGNTTSQGTNGSYVNGGSTLMMSSGKWYAEMKYVASSADSRCIVGITKDVSEISRINQDAGSNNTLYRSNNGNKNIQGSETSYGASYTTGDIIGIALDLDNNRLFFSKNGTWQDSGDPTSSTGAITGFTAPASTVNGGYFFFS
;
A
#
# COMPACT_ATOMS: atom_id res chain seq x y z
N ASN A 1 -14.68 2.75 -25.23
CA ASN A 1 -13.62 3.76 -25.15
C ASN A 1 -13.35 4.33 -26.54
N THR A 2 -13.89 5.50 -26.79
CA THR A 2 -13.62 6.26 -28.02
C THR A 2 -12.31 7.02 -27.85
N SER A 3 -11.50 7.12 -28.89
CA SER A 3 -10.36 8.06 -28.92
C SER A 3 -10.84 9.45 -28.53
N PRO A 4 -10.08 10.19 -27.72
CA PRO A 4 -10.41 11.59 -27.50
C PRO A 4 -10.42 12.33 -28.84
N ASN A 5 -11.33 13.30 -28.97
CA ASN A 5 -11.43 14.12 -30.20
C ASN A 5 -10.30 15.15 -30.24
N VAL A 6 -9.08 14.65 -30.47
CA VAL A 6 -7.85 15.46 -30.56
C VAL A 6 -7.08 15.07 -31.80
N SER A 7 -6.35 16.02 -32.37
CA SER A 7 -5.40 15.76 -33.46
C SER A 7 -4.07 15.30 -32.85
N TYR A 8 -3.63 14.11 -33.22
CA TYR A 8 -2.36 13.55 -32.78
C TYR A 8 -1.17 13.93 -33.68
N GLY A 9 -1.39 14.69 -34.76
CA GLY A 9 -0.38 14.89 -35.77
C GLY A 9 -0.03 13.59 -36.50
N THR A 10 0.97 13.62 -37.37
CA THR A 10 1.36 12.44 -38.18
C THR A 10 2.14 11.39 -37.43
N GLN A 11 2.76 11.74 -36.31
CA GLN A 11 3.58 10.85 -35.46
C GLN A 11 2.95 10.57 -34.08
N GLY A 12 1.81 11.17 -33.80
CA GLY A 12 1.12 10.96 -32.52
C GLY A 12 0.48 9.59 -32.41
N TRP A 13 0.29 9.14 -31.19
CA TRP A 13 -0.31 7.85 -30.88
C TRP A 13 -1.19 7.94 -29.63
N PHE A 14 -2.11 6.98 -29.51
CA PHE A 14 -2.95 6.80 -28.32
C PHE A 14 -2.98 5.32 -27.94
N TRP A 15 -2.42 5.00 -26.81
CA TRP A 15 -2.19 3.61 -26.38
C TRP A 15 -2.65 3.44 -24.95
N LEU A 16 -3.23 3.82 -24.23
CA LEU A 16 -3.58 3.55 -22.83
C LEU A 16 -4.95 2.89 -22.74
N LYS A 17 -4.97 1.58 -22.77
CA LYS A 17 -6.17 0.76 -22.63
C LYS A 17 -5.99 -0.30 -21.55
N ASP A 18 -7.08 -0.82 -21.06
CA ASP A 18 -7.15 -1.86 -20.02
C ASP A 18 -6.64 -3.24 -20.46
N ASN A 19 -5.64 -3.26 -21.32
CA ASN A 19 -5.21 -4.43 -22.05
C ASN A 19 -3.71 -4.34 -22.32
N ILE A 20 -3.05 -5.49 -22.51
CA ILE A 20 -1.64 -5.61 -22.91
C ILE A 20 -1.43 -5.49 -24.43
N ALA A 21 -2.39 -4.92 -25.14
CA ALA A 21 -2.27 -4.74 -26.59
C ALA A 21 -1.27 -3.64 -26.95
N THR A 22 -0.48 -3.88 -27.98
CA THR A 22 0.44 -2.92 -28.60
C THR A 22 -0.23 -2.09 -29.70
N THR A 23 -1.55 -2.10 -29.76
CA THR A 23 -2.32 -1.42 -30.80
C THR A 23 -2.47 0.07 -30.49
N ASP A 24 -2.04 0.90 -31.43
CA ASP A 24 -2.33 2.31 -31.43
C ASP A 24 -3.83 2.53 -31.76
N ASN A 25 -4.53 3.23 -30.89
CA ASN A 25 -5.95 3.53 -31.06
C ASN A 25 -6.18 4.95 -31.61
N SER A 26 -5.12 5.62 -32.04
CA SER A 26 -5.23 6.88 -32.79
C SER A 26 -5.55 6.61 -34.25
N PRO A 27 -5.98 7.63 -35.00
CA PRO A 27 -6.17 7.50 -36.45
C PRO A 27 -4.90 7.14 -37.24
N ASN A 28 -3.73 7.29 -36.63
CA ASN A 28 -2.44 7.01 -37.28
C ASN A 28 -2.10 5.50 -37.36
N SER A 29 -2.73 4.70 -36.52
CA SER A 29 -2.55 3.24 -36.49
C SER A 29 -1.08 2.79 -36.47
N ASN A 30 -0.25 3.44 -35.65
CA ASN A 30 1.16 3.10 -35.53
C ASN A 30 1.34 1.67 -34.99
N THR A 31 2.40 0.98 -35.42
CA THR A 31 2.73 -0.36 -34.95
C THR A 31 3.79 -0.27 -33.86
N PHE A 32 3.51 -0.85 -32.69
CA PHE A 32 4.45 -0.97 -31.59
C PHE A 32 4.89 -2.42 -31.44
N THR A 33 6.18 -2.63 -31.23
CA THR A 33 6.74 -3.97 -31.04
C THR A 33 7.44 -4.02 -29.70
N VAL A 34 7.18 -5.08 -28.93
CA VAL A 34 7.93 -5.36 -27.70
C VAL A 34 9.29 -5.91 -28.11
N SER A 35 10.35 -5.13 -27.94
CA SER A 35 11.71 -5.50 -28.32
C SER A 35 12.39 -6.41 -27.29
N SER A 36 11.95 -6.37 -26.04
CA SER A 36 12.50 -7.19 -24.95
C SER A 36 11.53 -7.21 -23.77
N GLY A 37 11.56 -8.28 -23.00
CA GLY A 37 10.71 -8.47 -21.83
C GLY A 37 9.30 -8.95 -22.19
N THR A 38 8.44 -8.99 -21.19
CA THR A 38 7.02 -9.41 -21.32
C THR A 38 6.13 -8.28 -20.82
N LEU A 39 5.15 -7.90 -21.62
CA LEU A 39 4.08 -6.99 -21.14
C LEU A 39 3.19 -7.77 -20.19
N THR A 40 2.98 -7.22 -19.00
CA THR A 40 2.04 -7.75 -18.02
C THR A 40 0.93 -6.74 -17.80
N LYS A 41 -0.31 -7.23 -17.72
CA LYS A 41 -1.44 -6.41 -17.32
C LYS A 41 -1.30 -6.06 -15.85
N THR A 42 -1.40 -4.78 -15.52
CA THR A 42 -1.55 -4.31 -14.13
C THR A 42 -3.00 -3.93 -13.88
N GLU A 43 -3.44 -4.01 -12.63
CA GLU A 43 -4.79 -3.57 -12.27
C GLU A 43 -4.93 -2.05 -12.29
N SER A 44 -3.84 -1.32 -12.07
CA SER A 44 -3.81 0.12 -12.19
C SER A 44 -3.68 0.54 -13.65
N ASN A 45 -4.66 1.24 -14.14
CA ASN A 45 -4.75 1.73 -15.52
C ASN A 45 -5.52 3.06 -15.55
N PRO A 46 -5.58 3.78 -16.68
CA PRO A 46 -6.25 5.08 -16.75
C PRO A 46 -7.73 5.09 -16.34
N SER A 47 -8.41 3.95 -16.44
CA SER A 47 -9.81 3.82 -16.05
C SER A 47 -9.99 3.36 -14.60
N ASN A 48 -8.91 2.88 -13.98
CA ASN A 48 -8.96 2.24 -12.67
C ASN A 48 -7.63 2.44 -11.93
N ILE A 49 -7.53 3.55 -11.23
CA ILE A 49 -6.31 3.98 -10.55
C ILE A 49 -6.37 3.51 -9.10
N PHE A 50 -5.43 2.65 -8.72
CA PHE A 50 -5.25 2.19 -7.35
C PHE A 50 -4.07 2.90 -6.68
N ALA A 51 -4.08 2.91 -5.36
CA ALA A 51 -2.88 3.23 -4.60
C ALA A 51 -1.80 2.17 -4.89
N THR A 52 -0.59 2.61 -5.16
CA THR A 52 0.59 1.77 -5.27
C THR A 52 1.59 2.15 -4.18
N LEU A 53 2.62 1.35 -3.99
CA LEU A 53 3.73 1.74 -3.13
C LEU A 53 4.56 2.82 -3.82
N ASN A 54 5.04 3.78 -3.03
CA ASN A 54 5.83 4.90 -3.53
C ASN A 54 7.34 4.62 -3.34
N PRO A 55 8.09 4.30 -4.40
CA PRO A 55 9.52 4.04 -4.30
C PRO A 55 10.33 5.24 -3.79
N LEU A 56 9.82 6.45 -3.99
CA LEU A 56 10.48 7.67 -3.56
C LEU A 56 10.30 7.96 -2.06
N ALA A 57 9.28 7.39 -1.45
CA ALA A 57 9.04 7.47 0.00
C ALA A 57 9.69 6.31 0.77
N SER A 58 10.29 5.36 0.07
CA SER A 58 11.05 4.27 0.69
C SER A 58 12.46 4.76 1.03
N LEU A 59 12.71 5.00 2.30
CA LEU A 59 14.06 5.29 2.77
C LEU A 59 14.72 3.98 3.20
N PRO A 60 15.79 3.54 2.54
CA PRO A 60 16.53 2.36 2.95
C PRO A 60 17.21 2.64 4.30
N ASN A 61 16.79 1.94 5.34
CA ASN A 61 17.49 2.06 6.63
C ASN A 61 18.81 1.30 6.59
N THR A 62 18.91 0.20 5.87
CA THR A 62 20.11 -0.61 5.69
C THR A 62 20.09 -1.47 4.42
N GLY A 63 19.07 -1.41 3.59
CA GLY A 63 18.93 -2.23 2.39
C GLY A 63 18.18 -1.54 1.25
N VAL A 64 18.26 -2.14 0.09
CA VAL A 64 17.59 -1.65 -1.11
C VAL A 64 16.20 -2.28 -1.20
N SER A 65 15.18 -1.44 -1.29
CA SER A 65 13.83 -1.89 -1.65
C SER A 65 13.77 -2.13 -3.16
N THR A 66 13.32 -3.30 -3.55
CA THR A 66 12.96 -3.57 -4.94
C THR A 66 11.44 -3.52 -5.07
N PHE A 67 10.97 -2.70 -6.00
CA PHE A 67 9.54 -2.60 -6.32
C PHE A 67 9.28 -3.25 -7.67
N THR A 68 8.27 -4.09 -7.74
CA THR A 68 7.89 -4.84 -8.96
C THR A 68 6.38 -4.77 -9.17
N ASN A 69 5.89 -5.32 -10.28
CA ASN A 69 4.46 -5.40 -10.62
C ASN A 69 3.77 -4.03 -10.59
N GLY A 70 4.39 -3.01 -11.18
CA GLY A 70 3.83 -1.65 -11.16
C GLY A 70 3.78 -1.05 -9.76
N ASN A 71 4.78 -1.33 -8.93
CA ASN A 71 4.90 -0.88 -7.53
C ASN A 71 3.80 -1.43 -6.61
N THR A 72 3.23 -2.58 -6.91
CA THR A 72 2.29 -3.27 -6.01
C THR A 72 2.97 -4.34 -5.16
N THR A 73 4.24 -4.64 -5.42
CA THR A 73 5.05 -5.58 -4.65
C THR A 73 6.34 -4.90 -4.20
N SER A 74 6.65 -4.98 -2.91
CA SER A 74 7.94 -4.57 -2.35
C SER A 74 8.70 -5.78 -1.83
N GLN A 75 10.02 -5.79 -2.01
CA GLN A 75 10.91 -6.83 -1.52
C GLN A 75 12.17 -6.20 -0.93
N GLY A 76 12.52 -6.61 0.28
CA GLY A 76 13.80 -6.30 0.90
C GLY A 76 14.90 -7.28 0.49
N THR A 77 16.14 -6.81 0.47
CA THR A 77 17.31 -7.65 0.29
C THR A 77 17.97 -7.96 1.63
N ASN A 78 18.25 -9.25 1.89
CA ASN A 78 19.09 -9.78 2.97
C ASN A 78 19.07 -9.01 4.30
N GLY A 79 18.18 -9.40 5.21
CA GLY A 79 18.21 -8.96 6.60
C GLY A 79 17.93 -7.47 6.83
N SER A 80 17.52 -6.77 5.78
CA SER A 80 17.21 -5.35 5.84
C SER A 80 15.70 -5.15 5.85
N TYR A 81 15.26 -4.23 6.67
CA TYR A 81 13.87 -3.82 6.69
C TYR A 81 13.61 -2.87 5.52
N VAL A 82 12.57 -3.20 4.80
CA VAL A 82 12.11 -2.44 3.65
C VAL A 82 10.70 -2.01 3.92
N ASN A 83 10.42 -0.76 3.72
CA ASN A 83 9.10 -0.21 3.93
C ASN A 83 8.65 0.55 2.69
N GLY A 84 7.39 0.41 2.35
CA GLY A 84 6.75 1.16 1.28
C GLY A 84 5.52 1.89 1.78
N GLY A 85 5.46 3.20 1.62
CA GLY A 85 4.24 3.97 1.84
C GLY A 85 3.39 3.99 0.58
N SER A 86 2.07 4.11 0.71
CA SER A 86 1.18 4.27 -0.43
C SER A 86 1.38 5.62 -1.14
N THR A 87 1.02 5.67 -2.42
CA THR A 87 1.04 6.90 -3.21
C THR A 87 -0.11 7.85 -2.86
N LEU A 88 -1.14 7.36 -2.18
CA LEU A 88 -2.31 8.16 -1.79
C LEU A 88 -2.26 8.49 -0.30
N MET A 89 -2.49 9.77 0.00
CA MET A 89 -2.68 10.28 1.34
C MET A 89 -4.17 10.44 1.63
N MET A 90 -4.58 10.03 2.82
CA MET A 90 -5.97 10.04 3.26
C MET A 90 -6.13 11.02 4.43
N SER A 91 -7.02 12.02 4.29
CA SER A 91 -7.26 13.03 5.32
C SER A 91 -8.67 12.97 5.92
N SER A 92 -9.60 12.29 5.27
CA SER A 92 -10.99 12.11 5.73
C SER A 92 -11.61 10.89 5.06
N GLY A 93 -12.79 10.47 5.50
CA GLY A 93 -13.55 9.39 4.89
C GLY A 93 -13.12 8.00 5.36
N LYS A 94 -13.65 6.98 4.69
CA LYS A 94 -13.44 5.57 4.99
C LYS A 94 -12.65 4.91 3.88
N TRP A 95 -11.60 4.20 4.25
CA TRP A 95 -10.64 3.62 3.32
C TRP A 95 -10.39 2.16 3.65
N TYR A 96 -10.11 1.38 2.63
CA TYR A 96 -9.76 -0.02 2.77
C TYR A 96 -8.57 -0.37 1.86
N ALA A 97 -7.65 -1.16 2.38
CA ALA A 97 -6.55 -1.72 1.63
C ALA A 97 -6.28 -3.16 2.08
N GLU A 98 -5.70 -3.94 1.19
CA GLU A 98 -5.23 -5.29 1.49
C GLU A 98 -3.76 -5.43 1.15
N MET A 99 -3.06 -6.20 1.98
CA MET A 99 -1.67 -6.55 1.78
C MET A 99 -1.48 -8.04 1.97
N LYS A 100 -0.85 -8.69 0.99
CA LYS A 100 -0.49 -10.10 1.06
C LYS A 100 0.97 -10.27 1.44
N TYR A 101 1.21 -11.04 2.46
CA TYR A 101 2.55 -11.46 2.84
C TYR A 101 3.01 -12.59 1.91
N VAL A 102 3.87 -12.28 0.93
CA VAL A 102 4.17 -13.20 -0.17
C VAL A 102 5.27 -14.20 0.18
N ALA A 103 6.33 -13.75 0.84
CA ALA A 103 7.45 -14.61 1.23
C ALA A 103 8.18 -14.06 2.46
N SER A 104 8.72 -14.97 3.25
CA SER A 104 9.59 -14.62 4.38
C SER A 104 10.90 -15.41 4.31
N SER A 105 12.01 -14.78 4.68
CA SER A 105 13.19 -15.50 5.18
C SER A 105 12.98 -15.90 6.64
N ALA A 106 13.82 -16.78 7.19
CA ALA A 106 13.60 -17.40 8.50
C ALA A 106 13.36 -16.42 9.67
N ASP A 107 13.83 -15.18 9.56
CA ASP A 107 13.67 -14.13 10.58
C ASP A 107 12.82 -12.96 10.12
N SER A 108 12.05 -13.11 9.04
CA SER A 108 11.30 -11.98 8.47
C SER A 108 10.10 -11.63 9.32
N ARG A 109 9.97 -10.33 9.51
CA ARG A 109 8.79 -9.73 10.14
C ARG A 109 8.11 -8.87 9.10
N CYS A 110 6.83 -9.10 8.89
CA CYS A 110 6.00 -8.18 8.12
C CYS A 110 5.24 -7.28 9.09
N ILE A 111 5.17 -6.03 8.76
CA ILE A 111 4.46 -5.02 9.54
C ILE A 111 3.57 -4.25 8.57
N VAL A 112 2.31 -4.09 8.93
CA VAL A 112 1.35 -3.33 8.11
C VAL A 112 0.68 -2.27 8.97
N GLY A 113 0.28 -1.15 8.37
CA GLY A 113 -0.38 -0.13 9.15
C GLY A 113 -0.60 1.19 8.43
N ILE A 114 -0.73 2.23 9.24
CA ILE A 114 -0.87 3.61 8.79
C ILE A 114 0.24 4.47 9.38
N THR A 115 0.70 5.43 8.61
CA THR A 115 1.66 6.45 9.07
C THR A 115 1.19 7.85 8.70
N LYS A 116 1.43 8.81 9.56
CA LYS A 116 1.23 10.24 9.28
C LYS A 116 2.49 10.91 8.73
N ASP A 117 3.60 10.19 8.67
CA ASP A 117 4.87 10.70 8.17
C ASP A 117 5.63 9.63 7.39
N VAL A 118 5.67 9.79 6.08
CA VAL A 118 6.38 8.85 5.19
C VAL A 118 7.89 8.85 5.42
N SER A 119 8.46 9.90 5.99
CA SER A 119 9.89 9.95 6.30
C SER A 119 10.28 9.03 7.48
N GLU A 120 9.32 8.63 8.29
CA GLU A 120 9.53 7.72 9.42
C GLU A 120 9.23 6.25 9.09
N ILE A 121 8.75 5.95 7.88
CA ILE A 121 8.51 4.57 7.46
C ILE A 121 9.76 3.71 7.61
N SER A 122 10.94 4.26 7.37
CA SER A 122 12.22 3.58 7.54
C SER A 122 12.57 3.20 8.98
N ARG A 123 11.89 3.77 9.97
CA ARG A 123 12.16 3.54 11.39
C ARG A 123 11.20 2.54 12.05
N ILE A 124 10.22 2.04 11.32
CA ILE A 124 9.14 1.17 11.86
C ILE A 124 9.68 -0.09 12.52
N ASN A 125 10.92 -0.44 12.27
CA ASN A 125 11.51 -1.66 12.79
C ASN A 125 11.92 -1.61 14.25
N GLN A 126 12.28 -0.48 14.79
CA GLN A 126 12.91 -0.46 16.11
C GLN A 126 11.97 -0.03 17.23
N ASP A 127 11.09 0.87 16.95
CA ASP A 127 9.99 1.25 17.85
C ASP A 127 9.05 2.07 17.00
N ALA A 128 7.79 1.71 16.97
CA ALA A 128 6.82 2.52 16.28
C ALA A 128 6.95 3.94 16.80
N GLY A 129 7.57 4.78 16.02
CA GLY A 129 7.68 6.19 16.33
C GLY A 129 6.28 6.77 16.55
N SER A 130 6.20 7.95 17.10
CA SER A 130 4.95 8.64 17.42
C SER A 130 4.01 8.87 16.21
N ASN A 131 4.44 8.44 15.02
CA ASN A 131 3.75 8.70 13.76
C ASN A 131 3.05 7.47 13.15
N ASN A 132 3.24 6.28 13.73
CA ASN A 132 2.77 5.03 13.14
C ASN A 132 1.74 4.33 14.03
N THR A 133 0.77 3.66 13.41
CA THR A 133 -0.10 2.67 14.06
C THR A 133 -0.08 1.42 13.21
N LEU A 134 0.33 0.30 13.79
CA LEU A 134 0.71 -0.89 13.04
C LEU A 134 0.27 -2.20 13.70
N TYR A 135 0.29 -3.27 12.88
CA TYR A 135 0.05 -4.65 13.25
C TYR A 135 1.24 -5.51 12.85
N ARG A 136 1.73 -6.36 13.78
CA ARG A 136 2.96 -7.15 13.63
C ARG A 136 2.68 -8.61 13.30
N SER A 137 3.43 -9.16 12.35
CA SER A 137 3.28 -10.58 11.96
C SER A 137 3.73 -11.57 13.03
N ASN A 138 4.83 -11.29 13.70
CA ASN A 138 5.51 -12.27 14.55
C ASN A 138 4.77 -12.61 15.85
N ASN A 139 4.01 -11.68 16.39
CA ASN A 139 3.34 -11.84 17.68
C ASN A 139 1.87 -11.44 17.70
N GLY A 140 1.36 -10.88 16.58
CA GLY A 140 0.00 -10.40 16.50
C GLY A 140 -0.30 -9.15 17.31
N ASN A 141 0.72 -8.46 17.79
CA ASN A 141 0.54 -7.23 18.56
C ASN A 141 0.22 -6.04 17.64
N LYS A 142 -0.53 -5.10 18.19
CA LYS A 142 -0.63 -3.74 17.63
C LYS A 142 0.36 -2.82 18.33
N ASN A 143 0.82 -1.81 17.62
CA ASN A 143 1.56 -0.72 18.22
C ASN A 143 0.89 0.60 17.82
N ILE A 144 0.53 1.41 18.80
CA ILE A 144 -0.09 2.71 18.60
C ILE A 144 0.92 3.76 19.05
N GLN A 145 1.56 4.42 18.08
CA GLN A 145 2.46 5.55 18.35
C GLN A 145 3.51 5.25 19.42
N GLY A 146 4.12 4.06 19.38
CA GLY A 146 5.17 3.63 20.32
C GLY A 146 4.69 2.70 21.44
N SER A 147 3.39 2.57 21.67
CA SER A 147 2.83 1.69 22.70
C SER A 147 2.40 0.36 22.08
N GLU A 148 3.08 -0.74 22.44
CA GLU A 148 2.77 -2.08 21.95
C GLU A 148 1.87 -2.84 22.92
N THR A 149 0.82 -3.47 22.40
CA THR A 149 -0.15 -4.26 23.16
C THR A 149 -0.64 -5.46 22.34
N SER A 150 -1.14 -6.50 23.02
CA SER A 150 -1.81 -7.64 22.37
C SER A 150 -3.00 -7.16 21.53
N TYR A 151 -3.22 -7.82 20.37
CA TYR A 151 -4.33 -7.43 19.50
C TYR A 151 -4.97 -8.61 18.78
N GLY A 152 -4.23 -9.37 18.00
CA GLY A 152 -4.80 -10.42 17.18
C GLY A 152 -3.86 -11.59 16.95
N ALA A 153 -4.14 -12.40 15.96
CA ALA A 153 -3.33 -13.55 15.61
C ALA A 153 -2.04 -13.13 14.89
N SER A 154 -0.94 -13.82 15.13
CA SER A 154 0.24 -13.72 14.26
C SER A 154 -0.09 -14.11 12.82
N TYR A 155 0.66 -13.57 11.85
CA TYR A 155 0.45 -13.89 10.44
C TYR A 155 1.79 -14.19 9.74
N THR A 156 1.71 -14.93 8.65
CA THR A 156 2.88 -15.47 7.96
C THR A 156 2.67 -15.46 6.44
N THR A 157 3.64 -15.98 5.71
CA THR A 157 3.59 -16.14 4.25
C THR A 157 2.27 -16.74 3.78
N GLY A 158 1.67 -16.09 2.80
CA GLY A 158 0.37 -16.45 2.22
C GLY A 158 -0.81 -15.73 2.83
N ASP A 159 -0.70 -15.22 4.06
CA ASP A 159 -1.78 -14.49 4.72
C ASP A 159 -2.05 -13.13 4.05
N ILE A 160 -3.32 -12.76 4.03
CA ILE A 160 -3.80 -11.45 3.56
C ILE A 160 -4.25 -10.65 4.77
N ILE A 161 -3.71 -9.45 4.90
CA ILE A 161 -4.08 -8.51 5.96
C ILE A 161 -4.89 -7.38 5.35
N GLY A 162 -6.14 -7.25 5.79
CA GLY A 162 -6.99 -6.11 5.46
C GLY A 162 -6.82 -5.00 6.48
N ILE A 163 -6.87 -3.78 6.01
CA ILE A 163 -6.74 -2.55 6.80
C ILE A 163 -7.96 -1.69 6.51
N ALA A 164 -8.85 -1.50 7.48
CA ALA A 164 -9.98 -0.59 7.36
C ALA A 164 -9.75 0.64 8.24
N LEU A 165 -9.76 1.80 7.63
CA LEU A 165 -9.49 3.09 8.26
C LEU A 165 -10.71 4.01 8.12
N ASP A 166 -11.29 4.42 9.23
CA ASP A 166 -12.35 5.41 9.33
C ASP A 166 -11.76 6.70 9.95
N LEU A 167 -11.42 7.65 9.10
CA LEU A 167 -10.83 8.92 9.52
C LEU A 167 -11.87 9.92 10.02
N ASP A 168 -13.15 9.73 9.70
CA ASP A 168 -14.22 10.57 10.20
C ASP A 168 -14.47 10.35 11.70
N ASN A 169 -14.12 9.15 12.19
CA ASN A 169 -14.27 8.75 13.59
C ASN A 169 -12.95 8.33 14.26
N ASN A 170 -11.80 8.45 13.58
CA ASN A 170 -10.48 8.02 14.05
C ASN A 170 -10.46 6.56 14.55
N ARG A 171 -10.83 5.63 13.64
CA ARG A 171 -10.90 4.19 13.92
C ARG A 171 -10.10 3.42 12.89
N LEU A 172 -9.35 2.44 13.37
CA LEU A 172 -8.55 1.55 12.54
C LEU A 172 -8.86 0.11 12.93
N PHE A 173 -8.93 -0.77 11.93
CA PHE A 173 -9.16 -2.19 12.11
C PHE A 173 -8.22 -2.97 11.23
N PHE A 174 -7.77 -4.12 11.71
CA PHE A 174 -7.04 -5.08 10.89
C PHE A 174 -7.80 -6.40 10.82
N SER A 175 -7.78 -7.01 9.65
CA SER A 175 -8.26 -8.38 9.46
C SER A 175 -7.13 -9.29 9.00
N LYS A 176 -7.25 -10.58 9.31
CA LYS A 176 -6.41 -11.65 8.78
C LYS A 176 -7.29 -12.60 7.99
N ASN A 177 -7.00 -12.77 6.69
CA ASN A 177 -7.76 -13.65 5.80
C ASN A 177 -9.27 -13.42 5.89
N GLY A 178 -9.68 -12.15 5.90
CA GLY A 178 -11.07 -11.73 5.98
C GLY A 178 -11.69 -11.74 7.40
N THR A 179 -10.98 -12.26 8.42
CA THR A 179 -11.46 -12.26 9.81
C THR A 179 -10.92 -11.05 10.55
N TRP A 180 -11.81 -10.16 11.01
CA TRP A 180 -11.44 -9.00 11.81
C TRP A 180 -10.85 -9.43 13.14
N GLN A 181 -9.76 -8.79 13.55
CA GLN A 181 -9.04 -9.09 14.78
C GLN A 181 -9.65 -8.35 15.96
N ASP A 182 -9.38 -8.83 17.21
CA ASP A 182 -9.86 -8.23 18.45
C ASP A 182 -11.40 -8.07 18.49
N SER A 183 -12.13 -9.03 17.89
CA SER A 183 -13.59 -8.95 17.70
C SER A 183 -14.04 -7.67 16.97
N GLY A 184 -13.19 -7.14 16.12
CA GLY A 184 -13.43 -5.90 15.39
C GLY A 184 -14.61 -6.00 14.42
N ASP A 185 -15.37 -4.92 14.34
CA ASP A 185 -16.43 -4.73 13.36
C ASP A 185 -16.41 -3.28 12.84
N PRO A 186 -15.87 -3.07 11.63
CA PRO A 186 -15.83 -1.73 11.04
C PRO A 186 -17.20 -1.08 10.85
N THR A 187 -18.28 -1.88 10.81
CA THR A 187 -19.63 -1.34 10.62
C THR A 187 -20.24 -0.82 11.92
N SER A 188 -19.89 -1.42 13.07
CA SER A 188 -20.41 -1.06 14.39
C SER A 188 -19.41 -0.32 15.28
N SER A 189 -18.13 -0.30 14.88
CA SER A 189 -17.04 0.30 15.65
C SER A 189 -16.53 -0.53 16.83
N THR A 190 -17.06 -1.70 17.05
CA THR A 190 -16.60 -2.64 18.09
C THR A 190 -15.15 -3.04 17.78
N GLY A 191 -14.29 -3.17 18.79
CA GLY A 191 -12.89 -3.58 18.64
C GLY A 191 -12.00 -2.60 17.84
N ALA A 192 -12.45 -1.37 17.65
CA ALA A 192 -11.67 -0.36 16.95
C ALA A 192 -10.37 0.00 17.68
N ILE A 193 -9.29 0.08 16.95
CA ILE A 193 -8.07 0.74 17.40
C ILE A 193 -8.34 2.25 17.36
N THR A 194 -8.16 2.90 18.49
CA THR A 194 -8.29 4.34 18.68
C THR A 194 -7.02 4.88 19.35
N GLY A 195 -6.94 6.17 19.57
CA GLY A 195 -5.80 6.78 20.27
C GLY A 195 -4.65 7.19 19.36
N PHE A 196 -4.79 7.03 18.03
CA PHE A 196 -3.87 7.66 17.08
C PHE A 196 -4.28 9.11 16.80
N THR A 197 -3.33 9.90 16.32
CA THR A 197 -3.52 11.34 16.11
C THR A 197 -4.58 11.62 15.04
N ALA A 198 -5.46 12.57 15.30
CA ALA A 198 -6.45 13.01 14.31
C ALA A 198 -5.79 13.56 13.03
N PRO A 199 -6.39 13.40 11.84
CA PRO A 199 -5.80 13.83 10.56
C PRO A 199 -5.40 15.30 10.52
N ALA A 200 -6.20 16.19 11.10
CA ALA A 200 -5.93 17.63 11.13
C ALA A 200 -4.64 18.02 11.87
N SER A 201 -4.11 17.12 12.70
CA SER A 201 -2.86 17.31 13.47
C SER A 201 -1.72 16.42 12.98
N THR A 202 -1.87 15.73 11.85
CA THR A 202 -0.78 14.92 11.25
C THR A 202 0.26 15.82 10.58
N VAL A 203 1.49 15.32 10.46
CA VAL A 203 2.61 16.04 9.82
C VAL A 203 2.28 16.43 8.38
N ASN A 204 1.64 15.53 7.64
CA ASN A 204 1.29 15.74 6.23
C ASN A 204 -0.21 16.07 6.02
N GLY A 205 -0.97 16.29 7.09
CA GLY A 205 -2.41 16.53 7.01
C GLY A 205 -3.26 15.29 6.74
N GLY A 206 -2.67 14.09 6.78
CA GLY A 206 -3.35 12.82 6.52
C GLY A 206 -2.48 11.61 6.81
N TYR A 207 -2.98 10.45 6.45
CA TYR A 207 -2.33 9.15 6.63
C TYR A 207 -2.01 8.47 5.31
N PHE A 208 -0.99 7.63 5.32
CA PHE A 208 -0.64 6.69 4.26
C PHE A 208 -0.74 5.27 4.78
N PHE A 209 -1.16 4.32 3.94
CA PHE A 209 -0.94 2.90 4.22
C PHE A 209 0.54 2.56 3.98
N PHE A 210 1.04 1.58 4.72
CA PHE A 210 2.41 1.08 4.52
C PHE A 210 2.54 -0.42 4.80
N SER A 211 3.63 -1.00 4.31
CA SER A 211 4.07 -2.37 4.57
C SER A 211 5.58 -2.46 4.69
#